data_a94516c0fcdafac6b03201c91a9e6a66
#
_entry.id   a94516c0fcdafac6b03201c91a9e6a66
#
_cell.length_a   1.000
_cell.length_b   1.000
_cell.length_c   1.000
_cell.angle_alpha   90.00
_cell.angle_beta   90.00
_cell.angle_gamma   90.00
#
_symmetry.space_group_name_H-M   'P 1'
#
loop_
_entity.id
_entity.type
_entity.pdbx_description
1 polymer ?
#
loop_
_entity_poly.entity_id
_entity_poly.type
_entity_poly.pdbx_seq_one_letter_code
_entity_poly.pdbx_strand_id
1 'polypeptide(L)'
;RQQAAGRREMRVKMSKTAFIFPGQGAQYTGMAKDFYEAFPVCRQVFEMASEAGGLDVAQLCFTENDRLDITEYTQIAMLTAEIAMWKAVEERGLTPDVTAGLSLGEYGALAVSRAMALEDIFQIVRKRGIFMQEAVPSGGAMTAVLGLDAETIERICEETPGQVSVANYNCPGQIVITGEEEAVSQAAQKMTESGARRCVPLKVSGPFHSPMLGEAAKKLGMQLATVEVQDIEIPYLSNVTADYVADKTQIKDLLKRQVASPVKWQQCVERMIADGTDTFVEIGPGKTLSGFLRKINRDVRVFSIEKIEDLEKLPC
;
A
#
# COMPACT_ATOMS: atom_id res chain seq x y z
N ARG A 1 2.87 -12.18 -61.42
CA ARG A 1 3.54 -11.31 -60.45
C ARG A 1 2.43 -10.74 -59.58
N GLN A 2 2.13 -11.42 -58.46
CA GLN A 2 1.19 -10.95 -57.45
C GLN A 2 2.02 -10.45 -56.26
N GLN A 3 1.86 -9.17 -55.98
CA GLN A 3 2.42 -8.52 -54.77
C GLN A 3 1.56 -8.93 -53.59
N ALA A 4 2.15 -9.65 -52.63
CA ALA A 4 1.59 -9.91 -51.32
C ALA A 4 1.78 -8.65 -50.47
N ALA A 5 0.71 -7.86 -50.32
CA ALA A 5 0.64 -6.79 -49.38
C ALA A 5 0.43 -7.38 -47.98
N GLY A 6 1.51 -7.40 -47.18
CA GLY A 6 1.44 -7.76 -45.78
C GLY A 6 0.60 -6.76 -44.99
N ARG A 7 -0.60 -7.12 -44.63
CA ARG A 7 -1.39 -6.43 -43.61
C ARG A 7 -0.70 -6.64 -42.25
N ARG A 8 0.05 -5.63 -41.81
CA ARG A 8 0.44 -5.47 -40.42
C ARG A 8 -0.84 -5.15 -39.66
N GLU A 9 -1.47 -6.13 -39.04
CA GLU A 9 -2.50 -5.88 -38.05
C GLU A 9 -1.86 -5.08 -36.91
N MET A 10 -2.11 -3.77 -36.87
CA MET A 10 -1.90 -2.99 -35.66
C MET A 10 -2.89 -3.50 -34.64
N ARG A 11 -2.43 -4.42 -33.75
CA ARG A 11 -3.14 -4.67 -32.50
C ARG A 11 -3.25 -3.32 -31.79
N VAL A 12 -4.44 -2.76 -31.75
CA VAL A 12 -4.77 -1.66 -30.85
C VAL A 12 -4.48 -2.22 -29.46
N LYS A 13 -3.39 -1.75 -28.86
CA LYS A 13 -3.03 -2.13 -27.49
C LYS A 13 -4.10 -1.52 -26.62
N MET A 14 -5.05 -2.34 -26.11
CA MET A 14 -6.05 -1.85 -25.17
C MET A 14 -5.33 -1.31 -23.95
N SER A 15 -5.57 -0.07 -23.59
CA SER A 15 -5.07 0.56 -22.38
C SER A 15 -5.60 -0.20 -21.17
N LYS A 16 -4.70 -0.55 -20.22
CA LYS A 16 -5.08 -1.16 -18.95
C LYS A 16 -4.88 -0.17 -17.82
N THR A 17 -5.89 -0.07 -16.97
CA THR A 17 -5.89 0.84 -15.82
C THR A 17 -5.71 0.08 -14.52
N ALA A 18 -4.78 0.53 -13.70
CA ALA A 18 -4.59 0.06 -12.33
C ALA A 18 -5.11 1.10 -11.32
N PHE A 19 -5.85 0.66 -10.30
CA PHE A 19 -6.05 1.44 -9.08
C PHE A 19 -5.01 1.06 -8.07
N ILE A 20 -4.34 2.07 -7.49
CA ILE A 20 -3.29 1.87 -6.49
C ILE A 20 -3.57 2.69 -5.23
N PHE A 21 -3.25 2.11 -4.08
CA PHE A 21 -3.58 2.66 -2.77
C PHE A 21 -2.31 2.87 -1.94
N PRO A 22 -2.11 4.09 -1.37
CA PRO A 22 -0.93 4.39 -0.57
C PRO A 22 -0.93 3.63 0.77
N GLY A 23 0.22 3.60 1.42
CA GLY A 23 0.36 3.11 2.77
C GLY A 23 0.33 4.22 3.82
N GLN A 24 0.58 3.83 5.07
CA GLN A 24 0.73 4.75 6.21
C GLN A 24 1.84 5.79 5.95
N GLY A 25 1.62 7.01 6.39
CA GLY A 25 2.57 8.13 6.30
C GLY A 25 2.07 9.32 5.49
N ALA A 26 0.96 9.17 4.76
CA ALA A 26 0.35 10.25 3.96
C ALA A 26 -0.90 10.86 4.64
N GLN A 27 -1.28 10.41 5.84
CA GLN A 27 -2.44 10.90 6.57
C GLN A 27 -2.29 12.36 7.01
N TYR A 28 -3.40 13.07 7.02
CA TYR A 28 -3.51 14.43 7.54
C TYR A 28 -4.93 14.74 8.00
N THR A 29 -5.07 15.68 8.93
CA THR A 29 -6.37 16.13 9.39
C THR A 29 -7.18 16.75 8.24
N GLY A 30 -8.39 16.28 8.03
CA GLY A 30 -9.29 16.71 6.94
C GLY A 30 -9.22 15.85 5.69
N MET A 31 -8.41 14.78 5.64
CA MET A 31 -8.38 13.85 4.50
C MET A 31 -9.76 13.26 4.23
N ALA A 32 -10.19 13.24 2.97
CA ALA A 32 -11.49 12.76 2.49
C ALA A 32 -12.72 13.53 3.01
N LYS A 33 -12.57 14.66 3.71
CA LYS A 33 -13.71 15.42 4.26
C LYS A 33 -14.61 15.96 3.16
N ASP A 34 -14.03 16.48 2.07
CA ASP A 34 -14.75 16.97 0.89
C ASP A 34 -15.58 15.84 0.22
N PHE A 35 -15.04 14.62 0.14
CA PHE A 35 -15.79 13.46 -0.34
C PHE A 35 -16.93 13.08 0.62
N TYR A 36 -16.66 13.06 1.91
CA TYR A 36 -17.68 12.80 2.95
C TYR A 36 -18.84 13.79 2.86
N GLU A 37 -18.56 15.07 2.66
CA GLU A 37 -19.58 16.11 2.56
C GLU A 37 -20.38 16.01 1.25
N ALA A 38 -19.75 15.64 0.14
CA ALA A 38 -20.36 15.64 -1.18
C ALA A 38 -21.13 14.34 -1.53
N PHE A 39 -20.64 13.17 -1.09
CA PHE A 39 -21.17 11.88 -1.53
C PHE A 39 -21.82 11.09 -0.38
N PRO A 40 -23.11 10.72 -0.48
CA PRO A 40 -23.74 9.85 0.50
C PRO A 40 -23.04 8.52 0.71
N VAL A 41 -22.52 7.89 -0.38
CA VAL A 41 -21.79 6.63 -0.31
C VAL A 41 -20.49 6.76 0.51
N CYS A 42 -19.81 7.91 0.46
CA CYS A 42 -18.62 8.16 1.27
C CYS A 42 -18.97 8.27 2.76
N ARG A 43 -20.09 8.91 3.13
CA ARG A 43 -20.58 8.92 4.52
C ARG A 43 -20.87 7.51 5.04
N GLN A 44 -21.51 6.68 4.23
CA GLN A 44 -21.77 5.27 4.57
C GLN A 44 -20.49 4.48 4.83
N VAL A 45 -19.44 4.73 4.05
CA VAL A 45 -18.11 4.12 4.27
C VAL A 45 -17.54 4.50 5.64
N PHE A 46 -17.61 5.78 6.03
CA PHE A 46 -17.16 6.26 7.34
C PHE A 46 -18.01 5.69 8.50
N GLU A 47 -19.30 5.57 8.32
CA GLU A 47 -20.21 4.96 9.30
C GLU A 47 -19.88 3.47 9.49
N MET A 48 -19.71 2.72 8.40
CA MET A 48 -19.33 1.31 8.42
C MET A 48 -17.97 1.10 9.08
N ALA A 49 -16.97 1.91 8.74
CA ALA A 49 -15.65 1.86 9.35
C ALA A 49 -15.68 2.17 10.85
N SER A 50 -16.52 3.12 11.27
CA SER A 50 -16.69 3.49 12.67
C SER A 50 -17.35 2.37 13.48
N GLU A 51 -18.38 1.73 12.94
CA GLU A 51 -19.03 0.58 13.55
C GLU A 51 -18.07 -0.61 13.67
N ALA A 52 -17.42 -0.97 12.56
CA ALA A 52 -16.47 -2.09 12.53
C ALA A 52 -15.23 -1.87 13.41
N GLY A 53 -14.75 -0.64 13.48
CA GLY A 53 -13.56 -0.25 14.24
C GLY A 53 -13.83 0.07 15.72
N GLY A 54 -15.09 0.28 16.12
CA GLY A 54 -15.47 0.68 17.48
C GLY A 54 -14.98 2.07 17.88
N LEU A 55 -14.88 3.01 16.92
CA LEU A 55 -14.47 4.40 17.16
C LEU A 55 -15.07 5.32 16.10
N ASP A 56 -15.17 6.62 16.39
CA ASP A 56 -15.62 7.62 15.43
C ASP A 56 -14.49 7.96 14.45
N VAL A 57 -14.49 7.32 13.27
CA VAL A 57 -13.45 7.51 12.25
C VAL A 57 -13.58 8.88 11.58
N ALA A 58 -14.78 9.43 11.43
CA ALA A 58 -14.98 10.76 10.89
C ALA A 58 -14.37 11.82 11.80
N GLN A 59 -14.62 11.73 13.11
CA GLN A 59 -13.99 12.61 14.09
C GLN A 59 -12.47 12.47 14.08
N LEU A 60 -11.96 11.23 14.04
CA LEU A 60 -10.53 10.94 13.97
C LEU A 60 -9.85 11.58 12.75
N CYS A 61 -10.51 11.55 11.59
CA CYS A 61 -9.97 12.10 10.34
C CYS A 61 -10.12 13.62 10.22
N PHE A 62 -11.21 14.20 10.72
CA PHE A 62 -11.60 15.58 10.39
C PHE A 62 -11.29 16.59 11.47
N THR A 63 -11.03 16.16 12.68
CA THR A 63 -10.71 17.03 13.84
C THR A 63 -9.24 16.83 14.24
N GLU A 64 -8.55 17.91 14.49
CA GLU A 64 -7.18 17.85 15.02
C GLU A 64 -7.13 17.03 16.31
N ASN A 65 -6.20 16.09 16.37
CA ASN A 65 -5.99 15.20 17.51
C ASN A 65 -4.57 14.63 17.49
N ASP A 66 -4.16 14.03 18.59
CA ASP A 66 -2.85 13.39 18.75
C ASP A 66 -2.82 11.88 18.39
N ARG A 67 -3.97 11.31 17.96
CA ARG A 67 -4.10 9.88 17.67
C ARG A 67 -3.87 9.53 16.21
N LEU A 68 -4.12 10.46 15.27
CA LEU A 68 -4.09 10.16 13.83
C LEU A 68 -2.74 9.59 13.36
N ASP A 69 -1.64 9.96 14.01
CA ASP A 69 -0.29 9.49 13.71
C ASP A 69 0.14 8.24 14.52
N ILE A 70 -0.74 7.71 15.36
CA ILE A 70 -0.52 6.45 16.08
C ILE A 70 -1.01 5.30 15.20
N THR A 71 -0.16 4.32 14.92
CA THR A 71 -0.40 3.25 13.93
C THR A 71 -1.76 2.57 14.07
N GLU A 72 -2.21 2.27 15.28
CA GLU A 72 -3.50 1.61 15.51
C GLU A 72 -4.70 2.44 15.03
N TYR A 73 -4.58 3.76 14.99
CA TYR A 73 -5.60 4.68 14.48
C TYR A 73 -5.34 5.07 13.03
N THR A 74 -4.07 5.28 12.66
CA THR A 74 -3.68 5.66 11.30
C THR A 74 -4.21 4.68 10.26
N GLN A 75 -4.10 3.37 10.53
CA GLN A 75 -4.44 2.36 9.53
C GLN A 75 -5.92 2.37 9.17
N ILE A 76 -6.82 2.38 10.15
CA ILE A 76 -8.26 2.44 9.86
C ILE A 76 -8.65 3.80 9.25
N ALA A 77 -8.07 4.89 9.72
CA ALA A 77 -8.33 6.22 9.18
C ALA A 77 -7.95 6.35 7.70
N MET A 78 -6.74 5.94 7.36
CA MET A 78 -6.25 5.94 5.98
C MET A 78 -7.10 5.06 5.07
N LEU A 79 -7.33 3.81 5.46
CA LEU A 79 -8.14 2.88 4.66
C LEU A 79 -9.56 3.41 4.44
N THR A 80 -10.17 4.01 5.45
CA THR A 80 -11.51 4.61 5.33
C THR A 80 -11.53 5.73 4.31
N ALA A 81 -10.53 6.62 4.35
CA ALA A 81 -10.38 7.68 3.36
C ALA A 81 -10.18 7.12 1.94
N GLU A 82 -9.32 6.12 1.77
CA GLU A 82 -9.06 5.45 0.48
C GLU A 82 -10.32 4.81 -0.09
N ILE A 83 -11.06 4.05 0.72
CA ILE A 83 -12.29 3.39 0.28
C ILE A 83 -13.38 4.40 -0.04
N ALA A 84 -13.53 5.48 0.75
CA ALA A 84 -14.48 6.55 0.46
C ALA A 84 -14.17 7.23 -0.90
N MET A 85 -12.90 7.58 -1.14
CA MET A 85 -12.46 8.14 -2.41
C MET A 85 -12.67 7.17 -3.58
N TRP A 86 -12.36 5.88 -3.39
CA TRP A 86 -12.62 4.85 -4.39
C TRP A 86 -14.11 4.74 -4.72
N LYS A 87 -14.99 4.78 -3.73
CA LYS A 87 -16.45 4.75 -3.98
C LYS A 87 -16.92 5.93 -4.81
N ALA A 88 -16.36 7.11 -4.63
CA ALA A 88 -16.65 8.26 -5.46
C ALA A 88 -16.12 8.07 -6.91
N VAL A 89 -14.95 7.46 -7.09
CA VAL A 89 -14.42 7.09 -8.41
C VAL A 89 -15.32 6.06 -9.10
N GLU A 90 -15.80 5.05 -8.35
CA GLU A 90 -16.73 4.03 -8.84
C GLU A 90 -18.05 4.65 -9.33
N GLU A 91 -18.60 5.63 -8.61
CA GLU A 91 -19.80 6.37 -9.05
C GLU A 91 -19.61 7.16 -10.36
N ARG A 92 -18.37 7.52 -10.71
CA ARG A 92 -18.02 8.10 -12.01
C ARG A 92 -17.90 7.06 -13.13
N GLY A 93 -18.12 5.78 -12.82
CA GLY A 93 -18.13 4.67 -13.79
C GLY A 93 -16.74 4.16 -14.18
N LEU A 94 -15.67 4.57 -13.50
CA LEU A 94 -14.33 4.06 -13.76
C LEU A 94 -14.09 2.77 -12.98
N THR A 95 -13.70 1.71 -13.70
CA THR A 95 -13.37 0.40 -13.15
C THR A 95 -11.93 0.03 -13.56
N PRO A 96 -11.11 -0.50 -12.66
CA PRO A 96 -9.75 -0.91 -12.99
C PRO A 96 -9.70 -2.31 -13.61
N ASP A 97 -8.66 -2.58 -14.39
CA ASP A 97 -8.31 -3.93 -14.86
C ASP A 97 -7.50 -4.72 -13.83
N VAL A 98 -6.83 -4.00 -12.93
CA VAL A 98 -5.97 -4.55 -11.88
C VAL A 98 -5.87 -3.56 -10.73
N THR A 99 -5.58 -4.07 -9.54
CA THR A 99 -5.40 -3.21 -8.37
C THR A 99 -4.23 -3.70 -7.51
N ALA A 100 -3.58 -2.77 -6.82
CA ALA A 100 -2.50 -3.05 -5.88
C ALA A 100 -2.46 -1.95 -4.81
N GLY A 101 -1.79 -2.23 -3.71
CA GLY A 101 -1.59 -1.24 -2.66
C GLY A 101 -0.31 -1.50 -1.90
N LEU A 102 0.26 -0.45 -1.31
CA LEU A 102 1.49 -0.52 -0.54
C LEU A 102 1.15 -0.78 0.93
N SER A 103 1.55 -1.93 1.48
CA SER A 103 1.35 -2.30 2.90
C SER A 103 -0.13 -2.22 3.29
N LEU A 104 -0.54 -1.21 4.06
CA LEU A 104 -1.94 -0.93 4.38
C LEU A 104 -2.81 -0.84 3.12
N GLY A 105 -2.31 -0.20 2.08
CA GLY A 105 -3.03 -0.02 0.82
C GLY A 105 -3.40 -1.32 0.11
N GLU A 106 -2.75 -2.45 0.41
CA GLU A 106 -3.16 -3.77 -0.12
C GLU A 106 -4.59 -4.14 0.31
N TYR A 107 -5.06 -3.63 1.45
CA TYR A 107 -6.46 -3.79 1.88
C TYR A 107 -7.43 -2.94 1.07
N GLY A 108 -7.01 -1.79 0.57
CA GLY A 108 -7.75 -1.02 -0.44
C GLY A 108 -7.89 -1.80 -1.75
N ALA A 109 -6.80 -2.41 -2.21
CA ALA A 109 -6.82 -3.30 -3.36
C ALA A 109 -7.71 -4.53 -3.14
N LEU A 110 -7.68 -5.13 -1.95
CA LEU A 110 -8.54 -6.24 -1.58
C LEU A 110 -10.03 -5.84 -1.61
N ALA A 111 -10.36 -4.63 -1.17
CA ALA A 111 -11.72 -4.09 -1.27
C ALA A 111 -12.19 -3.95 -2.72
N VAL A 112 -11.35 -3.40 -3.60
CA VAL A 112 -11.62 -3.27 -5.04
C VAL A 112 -11.78 -4.64 -5.70
N SER A 113 -10.97 -5.62 -5.29
CA SER A 113 -11.04 -7.00 -5.80
C SER A 113 -12.33 -7.73 -5.40
N ARG A 114 -13.11 -7.19 -4.45
CA ARG A 114 -14.34 -7.76 -3.87
C ARG A 114 -14.15 -9.12 -3.20
N ALA A 115 -12.91 -9.50 -2.93
CA ALA A 115 -12.58 -10.79 -2.33
C ALA A 115 -12.90 -10.90 -0.82
N MET A 116 -13.26 -9.79 -0.18
CA MET A 116 -13.67 -9.74 1.23
C MET A 116 -14.68 -8.60 1.43
N ALA A 117 -15.65 -8.80 2.31
CA ALA A 117 -16.63 -7.77 2.67
C ALA A 117 -15.95 -6.56 3.33
N LEU A 118 -16.45 -5.35 3.07
CA LEU A 118 -15.84 -4.11 3.59
C LEU A 118 -15.83 -4.08 5.12
N GLU A 119 -16.89 -4.55 5.76
CA GLU A 119 -17.00 -4.64 7.21
C GLU A 119 -15.88 -5.49 7.80
N ASP A 120 -15.61 -6.65 7.18
CA ASP A 120 -14.53 -7.54 7.59
C ASP A 120 -13.17 -6.90 7.37
N ILE A 121 -12.97 -6.22 6.24
CA ILE A 121 -11.73 -5.49 5.94
C ILE A 121 -11.45 -4.43 7.02
N PHE A 122 -12.45 -3.62 7.39
CA PHE A 122 -12.29 -2.61 8.44
C PHE A 122 -11.97 -3.23 9.80
N GLN A 123 -12.64 -4.32 10.18
CA GLN A 123 -12.34 -5.04 11.42
C GLN A 123 -10.91 -5.59 11.43
N ILE A 124 -10.49 -6.23 10.34
CA ILE A 124 -9.14 -6.78 10.17
C ILE A 124 -8.09 -5.67 10.24
N VAL A 125 -8.28 -4.56 9.54
CA VAL A 125 -7.33 -3.44 9.54
C VAL A 125 -7.25 -2.75 10.90
N ARG A 126 -8.37 -2.63 11.62
CA ARG A 126 -8.35 -2.14 13.00
C ARG A 126 -7.47 -3.04 13.89
N LYS A 127 -7.65 -4.35 13.81
CA LYS A 127 -6.84 -5.32 14.55
C LYS A 127 -5.37 -5.32 14.10
N ARG A 128 -5.13 -5.23 12.79
CA ARG A 128 -3.78 -5.12 12.23
C ARG A 128 -3.03 -3.93 12.83
N GLY A 129 -3.64 -2.75 12.83
CA GLY A 129 -3.06 -1.55 13.42
C GLY A 129 -2.70 -1.72 14.90
N ILE A 130 -3.60 -2.30 15.70
CA ILE A 130 -3.37 -2.58 17.13
C ILE A 130 -2.21 -3.57 17.29
N PHE A 131 -2.22 -4.69 16.60
CA PHE A 131 -1.18 -5.72 16.73
C PHE A 131 0.20 -5.22 16.30
N MET A 132 0.26 -4.42 15.23
CA MET A 132 1.52 -3.81 14.79
C MET A 132 2.02 -2.75 15.77
N GLN A 133 1.12 -1.95 16.36
CA GLN A 133 1.46 -0.95 17.38
C GLN A 133 2.05 -1.61 18.64
N GLU A 134 1.51 -2.73 19.05
CA GLU A 134 1.87 -3.42 20.28
C GLU A 134 3.06 -4.37 20.12
N ALA A 135 3.44 -4.76 18.90
CA ALA A 135 4.36 -5.85 18.62
C ALA A 135 5.75 -5.62 19.19
N VAL A 136 6.29 -4.41 19.03
CA VAL A 136 7.61 -4.01 19.53
C VAL A 136 7.49 -2.63 20.15
N PRO A 137 7.19 -2.55 21.45
CA PRO A 137 6.93 -1.26 22.14
C PRO A 137 8.11 -0.30 22.15
N SER A 138 9.32 -0.82 22.03
CA SER A 138 10.56 -0.02 22.02
C SER A 138 11.71 -0.79 21.35
N GLY A 139 12.75 -0.08 20.93
CA GLY A 139 13.97 -0.68 20.38
C GLY A 139 13.88 -1.12 18.92
N GLY A 140 12.80 -0.80 18.23
CA GLY A 140 12.66 -0.98 16.78
C GLY A 140 12.81 0.32 16.01
N ALA A 141 13.30 0.24 14.77
CA ALA A 141 13.47 1.39 13.89
C ALA A 141 13.26 1.06 12.43
N MET A 142 13.00 2.10 11.64
CA MET A 142 12.99 2.06 10.18
C MET A 142 13.75 3.27 9.63
N THR A 143 14.49 3.06 8.54
CA THR A 143 15.27 4.11 7.86
C THR A 143 15.09 4.01 6.36
N ALA A 144 14.76 5.13 5.72
CA ALA A 144 14.75 5.22 4.26
C ALA A 144 16.18 5.47 3.74
N VAL A 145 16.61 4.61 2.83
CA VAL A 145 17.93 4.67 2.18
C VAL A 145 17.75 5.17 0.76
N LEU A 146 18.40 6.29 0.44
CA LEU A 146 18.30 6.95 -0.86
C LEU A 146 19.62 6.85 -1.64
N GLY A 147 19.52 6.47 -2.91
CA GLY A 147 20.63 6.53 -3.85
C GLY A 147 21.61 5.37 -3.73
N LEU A 148 21.17 4.22 -3.24
CA LEU A 148 21.95 2.97 -3.20
C LEU A 148 21.11 1.84 -3.82
N ASP A 149 21.78 0.89 -4.47
CA ASP A 149 21.10 -0.25 -5.10
C ASP A 149 20.69 -1.32 -4.08
N ALA A 150 19.70 -2.14 -4.47
CA ALA A 150 19.13 -3.16 -3.61
C ALA A 150 20.13 -4.21 -3.15
N GLU A 151 20.97 -4.70 -4.06
CA GLU A 151 21.99 -5.74 -3.78
C GLU A 151 22.98 -5.27 -2.70
N THR A 152 23.45 -4.04 -2.81
CA THR A 152 24.33 -3.44 -1.80
C THR A 152 23.62 -3.29 -0.45
N ILE A 153 22.35 -2.85 -0.44
CA ILE A 153 21.56 -2.71 0.80
C ILE A 153 21.34 -4.06 1.46
N GLU A 154 20.92 -5.06 0.71
CA GLU A 154 20.67 -6.43 1.20
C GLU A 154 21.95 -7.02 1.82
N ARG A 155 23.07 -6.93 1.12
CA ARG A 155 24.36 -7.39 1.62
C ARG A 155 24.78 -6.70 2.91
N ILE A 156 24.62 -5.39 3.02
CA ILE A 156 24.94 -4.65 4.25
C ILE A 156 24.03 -5.08 5.40
N CYS A 157 22.73 -5.32 5.14
CA CYS A 157 21.85 -5.85 6.15
C CYS A 157 22.30 -7.22 6.66
N GLU A 158 22.67 -8.13 5.76
CA GLU A 158 23.15 -9.48 6.10
C GLU A 158 24.47 -9.45 6.90
N GLU A 159 25.38 -8.52 6.56
CA GLU A 159 26.67 -8.36 7.23
C GLU A 159 26.62 -7.56 8.54
N THR A 160 25.47 -6.97 8.88
CA THR A 160 25.31 -6.17 10.09
C THR A 160 24.84 -7.06 11.25
N PRO A 161 25.53 -7.06 12.41
CA PRO A 161 25.07 -7.77 13.59
C PRO A 161 23.70 -7.31 14.07
N GLY A 162 22.90 -8.23 14.62
CA GLY A 162 21.53 -7.96 15.06
C GLY A 162 20.50 -8.17 13.96
N GLN A 163 19.24 -7.78 14.22
CA GLN A 163 18.16 -7.93 13.24
C GLN A 163 17.97 -6.63 12.44
N VAL A 164 18.36 -6.66 11.19
CA VAL A 164 18.06 -5.61 10.21
C VAL A 164 17.82 -6.24 8.85
N SER A 165 16.80 -5.78 8.15
CA SER A 165 16.42 -6.29 6.83
C SER A 165 15.72 -5.21 6.01
N VAL A 166 15.44 -5.50 4.75
CA VAL A 166 14.62 -4.61 3.91
C VAL A 166 13.15 -4.71 4.33
N ALA A 167 12.54 -3.55 4.54
CA ALA A 167 11.10 -3.41 4.78
C ALA A 167 10.32 -3.15 3.49
N ASN A 168 10.82 -2.24 2.65
CA ASN A 168 10.13 -1.79 1.43
C ASN A 168 11.11 -1.59 0.28
N TYR A 169 10.79 -2.18 -0.85
CA TYR A 169 11.34 -1.80 -2.15
C TYR A 169 10.37 -0.83 -2.81
N ASN A 170 10.57 0.48 -2.61
CA ASN A 170 9.62 1.49 -3.05
C ASN A 170 9.75 1.86 -4.52
N CYS A 171 10.96 2.17 -4.95
CA CYS A 171 11.31 2.50 -6.34
C CYS A 171 12.84 2.46 -6.50
N PRO A 172 13.36 2.53 -7.73
CA PRO A 172 14.80 2.64 -7.95
C PRO A 172 15.41 3.77 -7.12
N GLY A 173 16.41 3.43 -6.30
CA GLY A 173 17.11 4.36 -5.43
C GLY A 173 16.35 4.79 -4.17
N GLN A 174 15.28 4.09 -3.80
CA GLN A 174 14.60 4.31 -2.52
C GLN A 174 14.10 2.99 -1.92
N ILE A 175 14.81 2.55 -0.89
CA ILE A 175 14.54 1.32 -0.14
C ILE A 175 14.47 1.68 1.34
N VAL A 176 13.57 1.05 2.10
CA VAL A 176 13.45 1.21 3.54
C VAL A 176 14.00 -0.04 4.22
N ILE A 177 14.87 0.15 5.21
CA ILE A 177 15.34 -0.91 6.09
C ILE A 177 14.63 -0.84 7.45
N THR A 178 14.56 -1.98 8.14
CA THR A 178 13.79 -2.17 9.38
C THR A 178 14.48 -3.17 10.29
N GLY A 179 14.29 -3.03 11.59
CA GLY A 179 14.82 -3.98 12.56
C GLY A 179 15.06 -3.38 13.93
N GLU A 180 16.02 -3.95 14.65
CA GLU A 180 16.50 -3.42 15.93
C GLU A 180 17.15 -2.05 15.71
N GLU A 181 16.85 -1.10 16.58
CA GLU A 181 17.30 0.29 16.47
C GLU A 181 18.82 0.41 16.27
N GLU A 182 19.61 -0.35 17.04
CA GLU A 182 21.07 -0.34 16.93
C GLU A 182 21.55 -0.95 15.61
N ALA A 183 20.97 -2.07 15.19
CA ALA A 183 21.31 -2.73 13.93
C ALA A 183 20.95 -1.86 12.72
N VAL A 184 19.78 -1.23 12.72
CA VAL A 184 19.37 -0.27 11.69
C VAL A 184 20.31 0.93 11.62
N SER A 185 20.72 1.48 12.77
CA SER A 185 21.67 2.58 12.85
C SER A 185 23.05 2.22 12.27
N GLN A 186 23.58 1.05 12.65
CA GLN A 186 24.87 0.55 12.12
C GLN A 186 24.79 0.28 10.62
N ALA A 187 23.71 -0.35 10.15
CA ALA A 187 23.50 -0.59 8.72
C ALA A 187 23.44 0.72 7.93
N ALA A 188 22.68 1.71 8.42
CA ALA A 188 22.56 3.03 7.79
C ALA A 188 23.91 3.75 7.69
N GLN A 189 24.75 3.65 8.72
CA GLN A 189 26.11 4.18 8.67
C GLN A 189 26.94 3.52 7.57
N LYS A 190 26.97 2.18 7.52
CA LYS A 190 27.68 1.42 6.46
C LYS A 190 27.16 1.76 5.06
N MET A 191 25.83 1.96 4.90
CA MET A 191 25.22 2.36 3.64
C MET A 191 25.65 3.76 3.22
N THR A 192 25.78 4.69 4.17
CA THR A 192 26.31 6.05 3.91
C THR A 192 27.77 5.96 3.45
N GLU A 193 28.61 5.16 4.11
CA GLU A 193 30.01 4.91 3.74
C GLU A 193 30.14 4.23 2.36
N SER A 194 29.15 3.44 1.97
CA SER A 194 29.06 2.76 0.66
C SER A 194 28.46 3.61 -0.45
N GLY A 195 28.17 4.89 -0.18
CA GLY A 195 27.73 5.84 -1.20
C GLY A 195 26.23 6.14 -1.24
N ALA A 196 25.47 5.73 -0.24
CA ALA A 196 24.07 6.19 -0.10
C ALA A 196 24.04 7.73 -0.05
N ARG A 197 23.19 8.32 -0.87
CA ARG A 197 23.05 9.78 -0.90
C ARG A 197 22.46 10.31 0.41
N ARG A 198 21.57 9.55 1.04
CA ARG A 198 20.90 9.90 2.28
C ARG A 198 20.35 8.66 2.97
N CYS A 199 20.44 8.63 4.30
CA CYS A 199 19.71 7.70 5.16
C CYS A 199 18.83 8.53 6.11
N VAL A 200 17.52 8.37 6.03
CA VAL A 200 16.54 9.19 6.77
C VAL A 200 15.77 8.30 7.73
N PRO A 201 15.96 8.44 9.04
CA PRO A 201 15.14 7.75 10.04
C PRO A 201 13.66 8.12 9.87
N LEU A 202 12.78 7.12 9.92
CA LEU A 202 11.34 7.32 9.82
C LEU A 202 10.73 7.47 11.22
N LYS A 203 9.74 8.34 11.34
CA LYS A 203 8.93 8.48 12.55
C LYS A 203 7.83 7.42 12.56
N VAL A 204 8.16 6.22 13.02
CA VAL A 204 7.25 5.08 13.12
C VAL A 204 7.31 4.48 14.50
N SER A 205 6.25 3.78 14.89
CA SER A 205 6.10 3.17 16.23
C SER A 205 6.74 1.78 16.36
N GLY A 206 7.37 1.26 15.30
CA GLY A 206 7.97 -0.08 15.35
C GLY A 206 8.70 -0.49 14.07
N PRO A 207 9.39 -1.64 14.11
CA PRO A 207 10.16 -2.19 12.99
C PRO A 207 9.24 -2.98 12.06
N PHE A 208 8.33 -2.29 11.36
CA PHE A 208 7.33 -2.90 10.49
C PHE A 208 7.99 -3.68 9.34
N HIS A 209 7.30 -4.72 8.88
CA HIS A 209 7.76 -5.59 7.80
C HIS A 209 9.08 -6.31 8.09
N SER A 210 9.43 -6.48 9.35
CA SER A 210 10.57 -7.29 9.82
C SER A 210 10.09 -8.58 10.47
N PRO A 211 10.97 -9.59 10.60
CA PRO A 211 10.67 -10.80 11.36
C PRO A 211 10.28 -10.55 12.83
N MET A 212 10.63 -9.39 13.41
CA MET A 212 10.24 -8.96 14.75
C MET A 212 8.71 -8.82 14.90
N LEU A 213 7.96 -8.67 13.80
CA LEU A 213 6.49 -8.62 13.76
C LEU A 213 5.83 -10.00 13.71
N GLY A 214 6.56 -11.09 13.93
CA GLY A 214 6.04 -12.46 13.84
C GLY A 214 4.83 -12.74 14.73
N GLU A 215 4.81 -12.21 15.96
CA GLU A 215 3.67 -12.37 16.87
C GLU A 215 2.45 -11.56 16.41
N ALA A 216 2.65 -10.36 15.89
CA ALA A 216 1.57 -9.58 15.28
C ALA A 216 0.97 -10.31 14.06
N ALA A 217 1.81 -10.92 13.22
CA ALA A 217 1.38 -11.73 12.09
C ALA A 217 0.55 -12.95 12.55
N LYS A 218 0.93 -13.64 13.62
CA LYS A 218 0.15 -14.76 14.19
C LYS A 218 -1.21 -14.30 14.68
N LYS A 219 -1.26 -13.22 15.47
CA LYS A 219 -2.52 -12.63 15.97
C LYS A 219 -3.44 -12.23 14.81
N LEU A 220 -2.89 -11.60 13.77
CA LEU A 220 -3.65 -11.23 12.57
C LEU A 220 -4.17 -12.49 11.85
N GLY A 221 -3.36 -13.53 11.73
CA GLY A 221 -3.77 -14.81 11.13
C GLY A 221 -4.98 -15.44 11.86
N MET A 222 -5.05 -15.34 13.18
CA MET A 222 -6.21 -15.81 13.96
C MET A 222 -7.47 -14.98 13.65
N GLN A 223 -7.35 -13.66 13.48
CA GLN A 223 -8.47 -12.82 13.08
C GLN A 223 -8.91 -13.11 11.64
N LEU A 224 -7.96 -13.26 10.70
CA LEU A 224 -8.25 -13.62 9.32
C LEU A 224 -8.96 -14.97 9.19
N ALA A 225 -8.74 -15.90 10.11
CA ALA A 225 -9.44 -17.19 10.13
C ALA A 225 -10.95 -17.03 10.35
N THR A 226 -11.41 -15.96 10.98
CA THR A 226 -12.83 -15.73 11.32
C THR A 226 -13.63 -15.07 10.20
N VAL A 227 -12.99 -14.53 9.16
CA VAL A 227 -13.65 -13.83 8.05
C VAL A 227 -13.81 -14.74 6.84
N GLU A 228 -14.81 -14.46 6.01
CA GLU A 228 -15.04 -15.17 4.77
C GLU A 228 -14.31 -14.48 3.61
N VAL A 229 -13.74 -15.29 2.70
CA VAL A 229 -13.08 -14.81 1.49
C VAL A 229 -13.89 -15.25 0.27
N GLN A 230 -14.25 -14.28 -0.56
CA GLN A 230 -14.99 -14.47 -1.80
C GLN A 230 -14.04 -14.66 -2.99
N ASP A 231 -14.62 -14.96 -4.16
CA ASP A 231 -13.85 -15.02 -5.41
C ASP A 231 -13.31 -13.62 -5.77
N ILE A 232 -12.12 -13.61 -6.36
CA ILE A 232 -11.45 -12.38 -6.80
C ILE A 232 -12.09 -11.93 -8.12
N GLU A 233 -12.80 -10.80 -8.11
CA GLU A 233 -13.42 -10.23 -9.31
C GLU A 233 -12.45 -9.38 -10.11
N ILE A 234 -11.71 -8.49 -9.46
CA ILE A 234 -10.65 -7.68 -10.06
C ILE A 234 -9.31 -8.24 -9.59
N PRO A 235 -8.41 -8.62 -10.52
CA PRO A 235 -7.08 -9.10 -10.14
C PRO A 235 -6.33 -8.11 -9.27
N TYR A 236 -5.67 -8.61 -8.20
CA TYR A 236 -4.81 -7.78 -7.37
C TYR A 236 -3.48 -8.47 -7.08
N LEU A 237 -2.45 -7.67 -6.75
CA LEU A 237 -1.12 -8.17 -6.45
C LEU A 237 -0.85 -8.15 -4.94
N SER A 238 -0.16 -9.18 -4.46
CA SER A 238 0.35 -9.25 -3.10
C SER A 238 1.72 -8.60 -2.97
N ASN A 239 1.93 -7.82 -1.92
CA ASN A 239 3.23 -7.23 -1.60
C ASN A 239 4.30 -8.29 -1.31
N VAL A 240 3.91 -9.48 -0.82
CA VAL A 240 4.83 -10.57 -0.46
C VAL A 240 5.46 -11.22 -1.68
N THR A 241 4.63 -11.51 -2.68
CA THR A 241 5.06 -12.23 -3.89
C THR A 241 5.40 -11.30 -5.05
N ALA A 242 4.91 -10.06 -5.02
CA ALA A 242 4.93 -9.13 -6.14
C ALA A 242 4.27 -9.70 -7.41
N ASP A 243 3.29 -10.57 -7.23
CA ASP A 243 2.55 -11.20 -8.29
C ASP A 243 1.05 -11.24 -7.98
N TYR A 244 0.26 -11.57 -8.98
CA TYR A 244 -1.18 -11.73 -8.84
C TYR A 244 -1.51 -12.83 -7.84
N VAL A 245 -2.52 -12.58 -7.02
CA VAL A 245 -3.09 -13.62 -6.17
C VAL A 245 -3.98 -14.48 -7.04
N ALA A 246 -3.51 -15.70 -7.33
CA ALA A 246 -4.15 -16.60 -8.28
C ALA A 246 -5.42 -17.27 -7.74
N ASP A 247 -5.48 -17.46 -6.41
CA ASP A 247 -6.56 -18.18 -5.74
C ASP A 247 -6.91 -17.53 -4.41
N LYS A 248 -8.20 -17.39 -4.14
CA LYS A 248 -8.71 -16.82 -2.90
C LYS A 248 -8.21 -17.53 -1.63
N THR A 249 -7.88 -18.81 -1.73
CA THR A 249 -7.35 -19.58 -0.59
C THR A 249 -5.99 -19.09 -0.11
N GLN A 250 -5.24 -18.37 -0.95
CA GLN A 250 -3.95 -17.79 -0.62
C GLN A 250 -4.05 -16.47 0.15
N ILE A 251 -5.20 -15.77 0.06
CA ILE A 251 -5.36 -14.39 0.57
C ILE A 251 -5.00 -14.29 2.05
N LYS A 252 -5.56 -15.14 2.88
CA LYS A 252 -5.34 -15.06 4.34
C LYS A 252 -3.88 -15.30 4.73
N ASP A 253 -3.22 -16.27 4.10
CA ASP A 253 -1.79 -16.53 4.35
C ASP A 253 -0.91 -15.38 3.88
N LEU A 254 -1.17 -14.84 2.69
CA LEU A 254 -0.42 -13.70 2.15
C LEU A 254 -0.57 -12.46 3.01
N LEU A 255 -1.79 -12.12 3.46
CA LEU A 255 -2.01 -10.97 4.35
C LEU A 255 -1.36 -11.16 5.72
N LYS A 256 -1.38 -12.38 6.28
CA LYS A 256 -0.65 -12.72 7.51
C LYS A 256 0.85 -12.54 7.33
N ARG A 257 1.43 -13.07 6.27
CA ARG A 257 2.87 -12.99 6.00
C ARG A 257 3.33 -11.57 5.72
N GLN A 258 2.49 -10.74 5.10
CA GLN A 258 2.81 -9.37 4.72
C GLN A 258 3.29 -8.53 5.92
N VAL A 259 2.72 -8.75 7.11
CA VAL A 259 3.06 -7.98 8.33
C VAL A 259 4.54 -8.09 8.70
N ALA A 260 5.14 -9.26 8.49
CA ALA A 260 6.52 -9.59 8.86
C ALA A 260 7.44 -9.81 7.64
N SER A 261 7.02 -9.41 6.45
CA SER A 261 7.75 -9.62 5.19
C SER A 261 7.98 -8.28 4.46
N PRO A 262 9.02 -8.20 3.62
CA PRO A 262 9.24 -7.02 2.79
C PRO A 262 8.07 -6.71 1.87
N VAL A 263 7.77 -5.43 1.72
CA VAL A 263 6.82 -4.90 0.73
C VAL A 263 7.54 -4.70 -0.59
N LYS A 264 7.24 -5.51 -1.58
CA LYS A 264 7.86 -5.48 -2.91
C LYS A 264 7.08 -4.56 -3.86
N TRP A 265 6.95 -3.28 -3.50
CA TRP A 265 6.12 -2.33 -4.25
C TRP A 265 6.64 -2.07 -5.67
N GLN A 266 7.93 -1.80 -5.82
CA GLN A 266 8.54 -1.61 -7.14
C GLN A 266 8.25 -2.79 -8.06
N GLN A 267 8.45 -4.01 -7.58
CA GLN A 267 8.22 -5.23 -8.34
C GLN A 267 6.73 -5.44 -8.68
N CYS A 268 5.80 -5.06 -7.78
CA CYS A 268 4.37 -5.06 -8.09
C CYS A 268 4.05 -4.13 -9.27
N VAL A 269 4.58 -2.92 -9.26
CA VAL A 269 4.39 -1.95 -10.36
C VAL A 269 5.00 -2.47 -11.66
N GLU A 270 6.23 -2.96 -11.62
CA GLU A 270 6.92 -3.53 -12.79
C GLU A 270 6.15 -4.71 -13.37
N ARG A 271 5.57 -5.57 -12.52
CA ARG A 271 4.73 -6.69 -12.93
C ARG A 271 3.46 -6.24 -13.66
N MET A 272 2.75 -5.23 -13.14
CA MET A 272 1.58 -4.66 -13.79
C MET A 272 1.92 -4.04 -15.15
N ILE A 273 3.02 -3.29 -15.24
CA ILE A 273 3.49 -2.69 -16.49
C ILE A 273 3.85 -3.77 -17.52
N ALA A 274 4.55 -4.83 -17.10
CA ALA A 274 4.90 -5.97 -17.96
C ALA A 274 3.65 -6.65 -18.57
N ASP A 275 2.53 -6.67 -17.84
CA ASP A 275 1.24 -7.19 -18.30
C ASP A 275 0.40 -6.19 -19.10
N GLY A 276 0.97 -5.02 -19.39
CA GLY A 276 0.35 -4.02 -20.28
C GLY A 276 -0.42 -2.92 -19.58
N THR A 277 -0.33 -2.79 -18.26
CA THR A 277 -0.87 -1.62 -17.54
C THR A 277 -0.09 -0.38 -17.95
N ASP A 278 -0.77 0.64 -18.45
CA ASP A 278 -0.19 1.90 -18.90
C ASP A 278 -0.78 3.13 -18.21
N THR A 279 -1.82 2.93 -17.41
CA THR A 279 -2.52 3.98 -16.69
C THR A 279 -2.67 3.59 -15.21
N PHE A 280 -2.25 4.46 -14.32
CA PHE A 280 -2.34 4.26 -12.87
C PHE A 280 -3.14 5.40 -12.24
N VAL A 281 -4.07 5.04 -11.36
CA VAL A 281 -4.85 5.98 -10.56
C VAL A 281 -4.53 5.73 -9.09
N GLU A 282 -3.77 6.62 -8.48
CA GLU A 282 -3.54 6.61 -7.03
C GLU A 282 -4.75 7.19 -6.33
N ILE A 283 -5.36 6.41 -5.45
CA ILE A 283 -6.57 6.79 -4.72
C ILE A 283 -6.25 6.82 -3.22
N GLY A 284 -6.26 8.00 -2.64
CA GLY A 284 -5.95 8.18 -1.23
C GLY A 284 -5.23 9.49 -0.93
N PRO A 285 -4.91 9.74 0.36
CA PRO A 285 -4.17 10.93 0.77
C PRO A 285 -2.76 10.96 0.17
N GLY A 286 -2.34 12.16 -0.27
CA GLY A 286 -1.01 12.39 -0.82
C GLY A 286 -0.81 11.88 -2.25
N LYS A 287 0.47 11.88 -2.67
CA LYS A 287 0.90 11.48 -4.02
C LYS A 287 2.19 10.65 -3.97
N THR A 288 2.34 9.85 -2.93
CA THR A 288 3.57 9.09 -2.68
C THR A 288 3.82 8.05 -3.77
N LEU A 289 2.78 7.28 -4.13
CA LEU A 289 2.91 6.22 -5.16
C LEU A 289 3.10 6.82 -6.55
N SER A 290 2.46 7.93 -6.85
CA SER A 290 2.68 8.70 -8.09
C SER A 290 4.13 9.15 -8.21
N GLY A 291 4.74 9.55 -7.10
CA GLY A 291 6.16 9.88 -7.02
C GLY A 291 7.08 8.69 -7.31
N PHE A 292 6.75 7.51 -6.77
CA PHE A 292 7.49 6.27 -7.03
C PHE A 292 7.35 5.82 -8.49
N LEU A 293 6.13 5.89 -9.04
CA LEU A 293 5.86 5.54 -10.43
C LEU A 293 6.73 6.33 -11.42
N ARG A 294 6.90 7.62 -11.22
CA ARG A 294 7.76 8.47 -12.07
C ARG A 294 9.23 8.03 -12.07
N LYS A 295 9.68 7.39 -10.99
CA LYS A 295 11.04 6.82 -10.88
C LYS A 295 11.12 5.41 -11.45
N ILE A 296 10.02 4.66 -11.43
CA ILE A 296 9.96 3.29 -11.97
C ILE A 296 9.80 3.34 -13.49
N ASN A 297 8.82 4.11 -14.00
CA ASN A 297 8.56 4.23 -15.43
C ASN A 297 7.89 5.58 -15.74
N ARG A 298 8.51 6.37 -16.62
CA ARG A 298 8.00 7.72 -17.01
C ARG A 298 6.98 7.68 -18.14
N ASP A 299 6.83 6.55 -18.82
CA ASP A 299 5.97 6.42 -19.99
C ASP A 299 4.52 6.07 -19.63
N VAL A 300 4.26 5.69 -18.38
CA VAL A 300 2.91 5.41 -17.89
C VAL A 300 2.18 6.70 -17.52
N ARG A 301 0.86 6.69 -17.71
CA ARG A 301 -0.01 7.79 -17.27
C ARG A 301 -0.35 7.62 -15.80
N VAL A 302 -0.30 8.71 -15.04
CA VAL A 302 -0.54 8.70 -13.60
C VAL A 302 -1.54 9.79 -13.23
N PHE A 303 -2.61 9.39 -12.54
CA PHE A 303 -3.62 10.26 -11.96
C PHE A 303 -3.61 10.07 -10.44
N SER A 304 -3.90 11.13 -9.69
CA SER A 304 -4.01 11.07 -8.23
C SER A 304 -5.36 11.63 -7.81
N ILE A 305 -6.09 10.87 -7.02
CA ILE A 305 -7.39 11.25 -6.44
C ILE A 305 -7.19 11.45 -4.95
N GLU A 306 -7.06 12.69 -4.55
CA GLU A 306 -6.89 13.14 -3.18
C GLU A 306 -7.96 14.14 -2.76
N LYS A 307 -8.44 14.96 -3.70
CA LYS A 307 -9.46 15.97 -3.53
C LYS A 307 -10.60 15.73 -4.51
N ILE A 308 -11.78 16.24 -4.18
CA ILE A 308 -12.99 16.06 -5.00
C ILE A 308 -12.81 16.58 -6.43
N GLU A 309 -12.09 17.69 -6.62
CA GLU A 309 -11.80 18.24 -7.93
C GLU A 309 -10.90 17.35 -8.80
N ASP A 310 -10.18 16.41 -8.21
CA ASP A 310 -9.35 15.45 -8.96
C ASP A 310 -10.22 14.46 -9.76
N LEU A 311 -11.48 14.24 -9.37
CA LEU A 311 -12.42 13.42 -10.11
C LEU A 311 -12.65 13.91 -11.55
N GLU A 312 -12.53 15.22 -11.80
CA GLU A 312 -12.68 15.81 -13.14
C GLU A 312 -11.48 15.53 -14.06
N LYS A 313 -10.36 15.05 -13.50
CA LYS A 313 -9.13 14.72 -14.24
C LYS A 313 -9.05 13.26 -14.65
N LEU A 314 -9.99 12.43 -14.20
CA LEU A 314 -10.00 11.01 -14.51
C LEU A 314 -10.13 10.79 -16.03
N PRO A 315 -9.45 9.76 -16.58
CA PRO A 315 -9.64 9.40 -17.99
C PRO A 315 -11.07 8.92 -18.21
N CYS A 316 -11.76 9.54 -19.20
CA CYS A 316 -13.09 9.14 -19.65
C CYS A 316 -13.02 7.85 -20.47
#